data_8a2d922ade179c753aa137aa70346aad
#
_entry.id   8a2d922ade179c753aa137aa70346aad
#
_cell.length_a   1.000
_cell.length_b   1.000
_cell.length_c   1.000
_cell.angle_alpha   90.00
_cell.angle_beta   90.00
_cell.angle_gamma   90.00
#
_symmetry.space_group_name_H-M   'P 1'
#
loop_
_entity.id
_entity.type
_entity.pdbx_description
1 polymer ?
#
loop_
_entity_poly.entity_id
_entity_poly.type
_entity_poly.pdbx_seq_one_letter_code
_entity_poly.pdbx_strand_id
1 'polypeptide(L)'
;MEDIFRYCLRPGDREVIKVSDQERESRKRKLKENVIFGEKEKENTEEEEQEGRSRASIRRKLSLPLVFLLLFFLGLLFFFYSKRRFSRISTRWTTAFSDKEGSSQEYFSFADGVVKLSKDGASYLSKTGKLIWNQAYEMGSPVVSINGDFMAIGEKSGSKLFILSTSGLVGQGESPLPIEKLSISGKGVVYALLSDKDSTYITVFSKEGRNLDIGIRSVMSGDGFPMDFSTSKDGEELLVAFSYLEQSVLKSRVVFYNFSSLGKNVGADRVVGGFTDNFSGKIVGRVHFFTNEESFVAYNGGLSFFSTRVKTSPEEKKQEGIEGTIRMICYNDSYLAVFADNTKDADKGKGNYRLLLFRKSGERLFDKPISYMGSKMEISGDKIFLYQEKTYQVYDFSGRLRYNGTTEDSLYYLRSASDFNLGGTELMLCFPNKVERVRIQ
;
A
#
# COMPACT_ATOMS: atom_id res chain seq x y z
N MET A 1 -37.13 36.26 36.30
CA MET A 1 -36.78 36.88 37.59
C MET A 1 -35.91 38.06 37.26
N GLU A 2 -36.50 39.25 36.98
CA GLU A 2 -36.86 40.25 38.02
C GLU A 2 -35.64 40.49 38.91
N ASP A 3 -35.08 41.66 39.03
CA ASP A 3 -35.61 42.93 39.48
C ASP A 3 -34.60 44.06 39.25
N ILE A 4 -35.03 45.20 38.73
CA ILE A 4 -35.30 46.48 39.41
C ILE A 4 -34.05 47.20 39.96
N PHE A 5 -33.82 48.43 39.46
CA PHE A 5 -33.80 49.61 40.34
C PHE A 5 -33.96 50.89 39.52
N ARG A 6 -35.11 51.52 39.72
CA ARG A 6 -35.41 52.94 39.45
C ARG A 6 -34.72 53.79 40.51
N TYR A 7 -34.15 54.94 40.09
CA TYR A 7 -34.00 56.06 41.02
C TYR A 7 -34.53 57.33 40.41
N CYS A 8 -35.35 57.96 41.23
CA CYS A 8 -36.13 59.20 40.98
C CYS A 8 -35.24 60.43 40.86
N LEU A 9 -35.58 61.30 39.92
CA LEU A 9 -35.17 62.68 39.87
C LEU A 9 -36.09 63.55 40.82
N ARG A 10 -35.46 64.43 41.63
CA ARG A 10 -36.10 65.54 42.29
C ARG A 10 -35.87 66.83 41.51
N PRO A 11 -36.85 67.75 41.44
CA PRO A 11 -36.73 69.05 40.76
C PRO A 11 -36.23 70.12 41.74
N GLY A 12 -35.33 70.97 41.27
CA GLY A 12 -34.96 72.21 42.00
C GLY A 12 -33.76 72.90 41.34
N ASP A 13 -34.00 74.17 40.99
CA ASP A 13 -33.07 75.24 40.71
C ASP A 13 -32.50 75.38 39.27
N ARG A 14 -33.25 76.15 38.50
CA ARG A 14 -32.68 76.76 37.27
C ARG A 14 -32.07 78.13 37.64
N GLU A 15 -30.79 78.23 37.81
CA GLU A 15 -30.07 79.50 37.66
C GLU A 15 -29.82 79.82 36.19
N VAL A 16 -30.45 80.91 35.72
CA VAL A 16 -30.25 81.41 34.37
C VAL A 16 -28.96 82.26 34.35
N ILE A 17 -27.87 81.68 33.94
CA ILE A 17 -26.61 82.42 33.69
C ILE A 17 -26.83 83.22 32.39
N LYS A 18 -26.90 84.53 32.47
CA LYS A 18 -26.85 85.43 31.30
C LYS A 18 -25.42 85.45 30.78
N VAL A 19 -25.16 84.72 29.73
CA VAL A 19 -23.88 84.78 29.00
C VAL A 19 -23.89 86.04 28.12
N SER A 20 -22.80 86.83 28.19
CA SER A 20 -22.67 88.10 27.41
C SER A 20 -22.58 87.79 25.92
N ASP A 21 -23.03 88.71 25.07
CA ASP A 21 -22.99 88.52 23.61
C ASP A 21 -21.59 88.32 23.06
N GLN A 22 -20.55 88.78 23.72
CA GLN A 22 -19.17 88.56 23.37
C GLN A 22 -18.74 87.10 23.58
N GLU A 23 -19.23 86.46 24.64
CA GLU A 23 -18.96 85.02 24.86
C GLU A 23 -19.71 84.09 23.87
N ARG A 24 -20.89 84.52 23.44
CA ARG A 24 -21.63 83.81 22.40
C ARG A 24 -20.92 83.89 21.02
N GLU A 25 -20.39 85.07 20.67
CA GLU A 25 -19.65 85.22 19.41
C GLU A 25 -18.30 84.42 19.41
N SER A 26 -17.57 84.43 20.52
CA SER A 26 -16.36 83.70 20.67
C SER A 26 -16.59 82.17 20.61
N ARG A 27 -17.65 81.66 21.19
CA ARG A 27 -18.08 80.25 21.08
C ARG A 27 -18.52 79.92 19.66
N LYS A 28 -19.20 80.80 18.96
CA LYS A 28 -19.54 80.60 17.53
C LYS A 28 -18.32 80.58 16.61
N ARG A 29 -17.31 81.39 16.87
CA ARG A 29 -16.06 81.35 16.10
C ARG A 29 -15.27 80.05 16.34
N LYS A 30 -15.15 79.65 17.61
CA LYS A 30 -14.50 78.36 17.93
C LYS A 30 -15.24 77.14 17.35
N LEU A 31 -16.60 77.18 17.33
CA LEU A 31 -17.33 76.11 16.67
C LEU A 31 -17.22 76.11 15.18
N LYS A 32 -17.14 77.28 14.51
CA LYS A 32 -16.84 77.35 13.06
C LYS A 32 -15.43 76.88 12.71
N GLU A 33 -14.42 77.24 13.49
CA GLU A 33 -13.04 76.79 13.31
C GLU A 33 -12.96 75.25 13.47
N ASN A 34 -13.56 74.68 14.51
CA ASN A 34 -13.55 73.23 14.72
C ASN A 34 -14.31 72.47 13.63
N VAL A 35 -15.37 73.07 13.02
CA VAL A 35 -16.07 72.44 11.89
C VAL A 35 -15.18 72.47 10.62
N ILE A 36 -14.49 73.57 10.37
CA ILE A 36 -13.57 73.67 9.20
C ILE A 36 -12.36 72.74 9.35
N PHE A 37 -11.80 72.62 10.58
CA PHE A 37 -10.74 71.64 10.83
C PHE A 37 -11.24 70.19 10.72
N GLY A 38 -12.44 69.89 11.23
CA GLY A 38 -13.05 68.53 11.13
C GLY A 38 -13.40 68.13 9.69
N GLU A 39 -13.81 69.08 8.84
CA GLU A 39 -14.01 68.83 7.41
C GLU A 39 -12.71 68.57 6.66
N LYS A 40 -11.64 69.35 6.93
CA LYS A 40 -10.32 69.10 6.32
C LYS A 40 -9.68 67.78 6.78
N GLU A 41 -9.83 67.37 8.05
CA GLU A 41 -9.36 66.06 8.53
C GLU A 41 -10.15 64.92 7.91
N LYS A 42 -11.44 65.07 7.69
CA LYS A 42 -12.24 64.04 7.01
C LYS A 42 -11.87 63.91 5.53
N GLU A 43 -11.69 65.02 4.81
CA GLU A 43 -11.30 65.02 3.41
C GLU A 43 -9.91 64.35 3.22
N ASN A 44 -8.93 64.71 4.06
CA ASN A 44 -7.58 64.07 4.00
C ASN A 44 -7.64 62.56 4.37
N THR A 45 -8.48 62.17 5.33
CA THR A 45 -8.61 60.79 5.70
C THR A 45 -9.34 59.95 4.64
N GLU A 46 -10.32 60.51 3.95
CA GLU A 46 -11.04 59.86 2.85
C GLU A 46 -10.17 59.72 1.59
N GLU A 47 -9.27 60.73 1.27
CA GLU A 47 -8.33 60.62 0.18
C GLU A 47 -7.22 59.59 0.48
N GLU A 48 -6.67 59.54 1.70
CA GLU A 48 -5.68 58.51 2.08
C GLU A 48 -6.29 57.07 2.12
N GLU A 49 -7.54 56.93 2.60
CA GLU A 49 -8.23 55.61 2.53
C GLU A 49 -8.59 55.21 1.10
N GLN A 50 -8.93 56.14 0.21
CA GLN A 50 -9.23 55.81 -1.18
C GLN A 50 -7.94 55.48 -1.95
N GLU A 51 -6.83 56.17 -1.72
CA GLU A 51 -5.52 55.81 -2.30
C GLU A 51 -5.01 54.44 -1.76
N GLY A 52 -5.17 54.17 -0.47
CA GLY A 52 -4.82 52.89 0.16
C GLY A 52 -5.67 51.73 -0.36
N ARG A 53 -6.96 51.92 -0.57
CA ARG A 53 -7.87 50.91 -1.16
C ARG A 53 -7.61 50.69 -2.64
N SER A 54 -7.27 51.73 -3.39
CA SER A 54 -6.90 51.62 -4.80
C SER A 54 -5.60 50.86 -4.97
N ARG A 55 -4.54 51.18 -4.21
CA ARG A 55 -3.25 50.48 -4.24
C ARG A 55 -3.35 49.03 -3.78
N ALA A 56 -4.18 48.71 -2.76
CA ALA A 56 -4.43 47.34 -2.30
C ALA A 56 -5.25 46.54 -3.32
N SER A 57 -6.21 47.13 -4.02
CA SER A 57 -7.02 46.49 -5.05
C SER A 57 -6.21 46.21 -6.33
N ILE A 58 -5.29 47.11 -6.68
CA ILE A 58 -4.39 46.93 -7.83
C ILE A 58 -3.37 45.80 -7.52
N ARG A 59 -2.80 45.76 -6.30
CA ARG A 59 -1.92 44.66 -5.88
C ARG A 59 -2.64 43.32 -5.84
N ARG A 60 -3.89 43.25 -5.37
CA ARG A 60 -4.71 42.02 -5.42
C ARG A 60 -5.08 41.59 -6.84
N LYS A 61 -5.38 42.53 -7.74
CA LYS A 61 -5.69 42.25 -9.13
C LYS A 61 -4.47 41.79 -9.94
N LEU A 62 -3.25 42.25 -9.59
CA LEU A 62 -2.03 41.82 -10.24
C LEU A 62 -1.49 40.50 -9.66
N SER A 63 -1.74 40.21 -8.39
CA SER A 63 -1.27 38.95 -7.76
C SER A 63 -2.05 37.71 -8.21
N LEU A 64 -3.33 37.86 -8.52
CA LEU A 64 -4.15 36.72 -8.97
C LEU A 64 -3.66 36.11 -10.30
N PRO A 65 -3.47 36.87 -11.39
CA PRO A 65 -2.93 36.32 -12.64
C PRO A 65 -1.49 35.81 -12.49
N LEU A 66 -0.67 36.43 -11.61
CA LEU A 66 0.68 35.96 -11.32
C LEU A 66 0.67 34.61 -10.59
N VAL A 67 -0.25 34.39 -9.67
CA VAL A 67 -0.45 33.11 -9.00
C VAL A 67 -0.93 32.05 -9.99
N PHE A 68 -1.86 32.36 -10.88
CA PHE A 68 -2.29 31.44 -11.95
C PHE A 68 -1.15 31.11 -12.91
N LEU A 69 -0.34 32.10 -13.28
CA LEU A 69 0.83 31.89 -14.11
C LEU A 69 1.86 30.97 -13.43
N LEU A 70 2.11 31.19 -12.14
CA LEU A 70 3.00 30.34 -11.34
C LEU A 70 2.48 28.91 -11.25
N LEU A 71 1.19 28.73 -10.97
CA LEU A 71 0.54 27.41 -10.94
C LEU A 71 0.56 26.73 -12.31
N PHE A 72 0.38 27.49 -13.39
CA PHE A 72 0.50 26.99 -14.76
C PHE A 72 1.93 26.50 -15.05
N PHE A 73 2.96 27.29 -14.71
CA PHE A 73 4.37 26.89 -14.86
C PHE A 73 4.73 25.69 -13.98
N LEU A 74 4.24 25.63 -12.74
CA LEU A 74 4.41 24.47 -11.87
C LEU A 74 3.72 23.23 -12.47
N GLY A 75 2.52 23.38 -13.00
CA GLY A 75 1.81 22.33 -13.73
C GLY A 75 2.56 21.86 -14.98
N LEU A 76 3.13 22.79 -15.73
CA LEU A 76 3.94 22.51 -16.92
C LEU A 76 5.25 21.79 -16.54
N LEU A 77 5.94 22.25 -15.51
CA LEU A 77 7.13 21.59 -14.96
C LEU A 77 6.80 20.19 -14.47
N PHE A 78 5.71 20.04 -13.73
CA PHE A 78 5.23 18.73 -13.29
C PHE A 78 4.87 17.80 -14.47
N PHE A 79 4.25 18.34 -15.52
CA PHE A 79 3.91 17.58 -16.72
C PHE A 79 5.18 17.11 -17.46
N PHE A 80 6.17 17.96 -17.67
CA PHE A 80 7.45 17.55 -18.28
C PHE A 80 8.22 16.58 -17.38
N TYR A 81 8.23 16.82 -16.07
CA TYR A 81 8.85 15.93 -15.11
C TYR A 81 8.19 14.54 -15.12
N SER A 82 6.86 14.49 -15.16
CA SER A 82 6.10 13.23 -15.20
C SER A 82 6.32 12.42 -16.48
N LYS A 83 6.75 13.05 -17.58
CA LYS A 83 7.06 12.37 -18.85
C LYS A 83 8.53 11.96 -19.01
N ARG A 84 9.41 12.41 -18.13
CA ARG A 84 10.85 12.15 -18.24
C ARG A 84 11.14 10.66 -18.07
N ARG A 85 11.92 10.07 -19.00
CA ARG A 85 12.56 8.77 -18.82
C ARG A 85 13.89 8.97 -18.11
N PHE A 86 14.23 8.05 -17.24
CA PHE A 86 15.53 8.00 -16.61
C PHE A 86 16.57 7.44 -17.60
N SER A 87 17.76 7.97 -17.60
CA SER A 87 18.83 7.57 -18.52
C SER A 87 20.17 7.31 -17.85
N ARG A 88 20.31 7.72 -16.60
CA ARG A 88 21.57 7.58 -15.84
C ARG A 88 21.35 6.70 -14.62
N ILE A 89 22.37 5.88 -14.33
CA ILE A 89 22.46 5.05 -13.13
C ILE A 89 23.71 5.43 -12.36
N SER A 90 23.64 5.49 -11.04
CA SER A 90 24.79 5.70 -10.17
C SER A 90 24.68 4.84 -8.92
N THR A 91 25.72 4.08 -8.61
CA THR A 91 25.79 3.26 -7.39
C THR A 91 26.02 4.16 -6.17
N ARG A 92 25.25 3.92 -5.11
CA ARG A 92 25.33 4.62 -3.83
C ARG A 92 26.19 3.84 -2.84
N TRP A 93 25.92 2.57 -2.72
CA TRP A 93 26.70 1.63 -1.91
C TRP A 93 26.54 0.21 -2.43
N THR A 94 27.50 -0.65 -2.07
CA THR A 94 27.49 -2.08 -2.33
C THR A 94 27.84 -2.82 -1.04
N THR A 95 27.03 -3.83 -0.66
CA THR A 95 27.30 -4.74 0.44
C THR A 95 27.56 -6.13 -0.16
N ALA A 96 28.75 -6.65 0.01
CA ALA A 96 29.14 -7.98 -0.46
C ALA A 96 28.87 -9.04 0.62
N PHE A 97 28.61 -10.27 0.18
CA PHE A 97 28.48 -11.47 1.02
C PHE A 97 29.59 -12.46 0.69
N SER A 98 30.10 -13.11 1.72
CA SER A 98 31.10 -14.16 1.60
C SER A 98 30.46 -15.56 1.49
N ASP A 99 29.47 -15.71 0.61
CA ASP A 99 28.78 -16.99 0.47
C ASP A 99 29.53 -17.94 -0.46
N LYS A 100 29.35 -19.24 -0.23
CA LYS A 100 29.84 -20.26 -1.15
C LYS A 100 29.09 -20.18 -2.48
N GLU A 101 29.80 -20.14 -3.59
CA GLU A 101 29.21 -20.21 -4.93
C GLU A 101 28.31 -21.45 -5.04
N GLY A 102 27.09 -21.28 -5.59
CA GLY A 102 26.18 -22.39 -5.90
C GLY A 102 25.09 -22.67 -4.86
N SER A 103 24.99 -21.91 -3.76
CA SER A 103 23.84 -22.03 -2.86
C SER A 103 22.59 -21.42 -3.51
N SER A 104 21.48 -22.18 -3.51
CA SER A 104 20.17 -21.62 -3.91
C SER A 104 19.78 -20.50 -2.94
N GLN A 105 19.63 -19.30 -3.46
CA GLN A 105 19.34 -18.12 -2.69
C GLN A 105 18.12 -17.41 -3.25
N GLU A 106 17.29 -16.91 -2.35
CA GLU A 106 16.12 -16.08 -2.69
C GLU A 106 16.16 -14.79 -1.90
N TYR A 107 15.59 -13.75 -2.46
CA TYR A 107 15.46 -12.46 -1.79
C TYR A 107 14.00 -12.04 -1.73
N PHE A 108 13.62 -11.44 -0.62
CA PHE A 108 12.26 -10.96 -0.37
C PHE A 108 12.30 -9.53 0.16
N SER A 109 11.28 -8.75 -0.21
CA SER A 109 11.00 -7.48 0.44
C SER A 109 10.61 -7.73 1.90
N PHE A 110 11.26 -7.08 2.83
CA PHE A 110 10.91 -7.15 4.25
C PHE A 110 11.08 -5.78 4.87
N ALA A 111 10.01 -5.26 5.46
CA ALA A 111 9.97 -3.90 5.98
C ALA A 111 10.60 -2.87 5.01
N ASP A 112 11.61 -2.12 5.44
CA ASP A 112 12.30 -1.13 4.61
C ASP A 112 13.50 -1.69 3.81
N GLY A 113 13.84 -2.97 4.00
CA GLY A 113 15.00 -3.61 3.40
C GLY A 113 14.69 -4.92 2.66
N VAL A 114 15.66 -5.81 2.63
CA VAL A 114 15.56 -7.13 1.99
C VAL A 114 16.04 -8.23 2.92
N VAL A 115 15.35 -9.36 2.89
CA VAL A 115 15.85 -10.60 3.49
C VAL A 115 16.44 -11.48 2.39
N LYS A 116 17.66 -11.93 2.61
CA LYS A 116 18.30 -12.99 1.88
C LYS A 116 18.01 -14.31 2.57
N LEU A 117 17.48 -15.27 1.84
CA LEU A 117 17.13 -16.61 2.31
C LEU A 117 17.99 -17.65 1.61
N SER A 118 18.50 -18.59 2.38
CA SER A 118 19.20 -19.78 1.88
C SER A 118 18.79 -21.03 2.66
N LYS A 119 19.35 -22.18 2.32
CA LYS A 119 19.16 -23.43 3.09
C LYS A 119 19.78 -23.37 4.49
N ASP A 120 20.82 -22.55 4.67
CA ASP A 120 21.62 -22.44 5.88
C ASP A 120 21.18 -21.30 6.80
N GLY A 121 20.26 -20.45 6.35
CA GLY A 121 19.79 -19.34 7.16
C GLY A 121 19.15 -18.19 6.39
N ALA A 122 18.75 -17.18 7.14
CA ALA A 122 18.19 -15.93 6.63
C ALA A 122 18.93 -14.72 7.22
N SER A 123 19.15 -13.69 6.39
CA SER A 123 19.82 -12.44 6.78
C SER A 123 19.01 -11.25 6.35
N TYR A 124 18.74 -10.32 7.26
CA TYR A 124 18.04 -9.07 6.97
C TYR A 124 18.99 -7.90 6.83
N LEU A 125 18.92 -7.26 5.67
CA LEU A 125 19.62 -6.02 5.37
C LEU A 125 18.62 -4.86 5.29
N SER A 126 18.92 -3.79 6.02
CA SER A 126 18.16 -2.55 5.93
C SER A 126 18.36 -1.86 4.57
N LYS A 127 17.53 -0.84 4.28
CA LYS A 127 17.69 0.02 3.09
C LYS A 127 19.03 0.75 3.00
N THR A 128 19.81 0.81 4.09
CA THR A 128 21.15 1.41 4.12
C THR A 128 22.26 0.38 3.87
N GLY A 129 21.93 -0.90 3.64
CA GLY A 129 22.89 -1.98 3.43
C GLY A 129 23.50 -2.54 4.71
N LYS A 130 23.01 -2.10 5.88
CA LYS A 130 23.46 -2.62 7.18
C LYS A 130 22.78 -3.97 7.44
N LEU A 131 23.57 -4.98 7.79
CA LEU A 131 23.07 -6.24 8.31
C LEU A 131 22.47 -5.98 9.70
N ILE A 132 21.17 -6.25 9.85
CA ILE A 132 20.43 -6.07 11.10
C ILE A 132 20.49 -7.33 11.95
N TRP A 133 20.16 -8.47 11.34
CA TRP A 133 20.25 -9.78 11.98
C TRP A 133 20.59 -10.87 10.96
N ASN A 134 21.10 -11.96 11.50
CA ASN A 134 21.36 -13.22 10.80
C ASN A 134 20.81 -14.36 11.64
N GLN A 135 19.88 -15.16 11.08
CA GLN A 135 19.30 -16.35 11.70
C GLN A 135 19.80 -17.58 11.00
N ALA A 136 20.62 -18.35 11.68
CA ALA A 136 21.08 -19.65 11.18
C ALA A 136 20.00 -20.72 11.40
N TYR A 137 19.83 -21.58 10.43
CA TYR A 137 19.05 -22.82 10.47
C TYR A 137 19.58 -23.77 9.39
N GLU A 138 19.10 -24.98 9.36
CA GLU A 138 19.36 -25.95 8.30
C GLU A 138 18.01 -26.48 7.83
N MET A 139 17.67 -26.15 6.55
CA MET A 139 16.42 -26.54 5.90
C MET A 139 16.68 -26.94 4.44
N GLY A 140 16.17 -28.09 4.04
CA GLY A 140 16.31 -28.57 2.66
C GLY A 140 15.54 -27.70 1.66
N SER A 141 14.35 -27.23 2.03
CA SER A 141 13.45 -26.44 1.19
C SER A 141 12.67 -25.43 2.04
N PRO A 142 13.23 -24.26 2.36
CA PRO A 142 12.54 -23.26 3.15
C PRO A 142 11.33 -22.66 2.39
N VAL A 143 10.20 -22.53 3.07
CA VAL A 143 9.01 -21.79 2.62
C VAL A 143 8.83 -20.57 3.48
N VAL A 144 8.40 -19.46 2.86
CA VAL A 144 8.36 -18.15 3.50
C VAL A 144 7.00 -17.50 3.34
N SER A 145 6.55 -16.83 4.39
CA SER A 145 5.46 -15.87 4.35
C SER A 145 5.87 -14.59 5.06
N ILE A 146 5.52 -13.44 4.48
CA ILE A 146 5.88 -12.12 5.00
C ILE A 146 4.61 -11.26 5.05
N ASN A 147 4.44 -10.53 6.16
CA ASN A 147 3.37 -9.55 6.32
C ASN A 147 3.82 -8.42 7.25
N GLY A 148 4.01 -7.21 6.71
CA GLY A 148 4.51 -6.08 7.46
C GLY A 148 5.89 -6.33 8.09
N ASP A 149 5.95 -6.26 9.42
CA ASP A 149 7.18 -6.40 10.19
C ASP A 149 7.46 -7.84 10.65
N PHE A 150 6.65 -8.81 10.19
CA PHE A 150 6.80 -10.21 10.56
C PHE A 150 7.05 -11.11 9.35
N MET A 151 7.86 -12.13 9.58
CA MET A 151 8.20 -13.19 8.63
C MET A 151 8.11 -14.54 9.31
N ALA A 152 7.50 -15.51 8.65
CA ALA A 152 7.57 -16.92 9.03
C ALA A 152 8.41 -17.69 8.01
N ILE A 153 9.29 -18.54 8.49
CA ILE A 153 10.10 -19.46 7.68
C ILE A 153 9.83 -20.87 8.20
N GLY A 154 9.42 -21.76 7.32
CA GLY A 154 9.20 -23.18 7.65
C GLY A 154 9.92 -24.10 6.68
N GLU A 155 10.17 -25.32 7.11
CA GLU A 155 10.74 -26.35 6.24
C GLU A 155 9.60 -27.06 5.50
N LYS A 156 9.61 -26.98 4.15
CA LYS A 156 8.65 -27.73 3.34
C LYS A 156 8.83 -29.22 3.52
N SER A 157 7.75 -29.92 3.74
CA SER A 157 7.72 -31.36 4.07
C SER A 157 8.48 -31.71 5.37
N GLY A 158 8.82 -30.72 6.19
CA GLY A 158 9.39 -30.83 7.53
C GLY A 158 8.48 -30.22 8.58
N SER A 159 8.97 -30.09 9.83
CA SER A 159 8.18 -29.62 10.97
C SER A 159 8.67 -28.28 11.55
N LYS A 160 9.88 -27.83 11.21
CA LYS A 160 10.49 -26.64 11.84
C LYS A 160 9.80 -25.36 11.37
N LEU A 161 9.57 -24.44 12.32
CA LEU A 161 8.97 -23.13 12.10
C LEU A 161 9.75 -22.06 12.86
N PHE A 162 10.16 -21.00 12.17
CA PHE A 162 10.76 -19.79 12.77
C PHE A 162 9.88 -18.58 12.47
N ILE A 163 9.70 -17.74 13.47
CA ILE A 163 8.96 -16.48 13.36
C ILE A 163 9.92 -15.35 13.70
N LEU A 164 10.12 -14.46 12.74
CA LEU A 164 11.07 -13.36 12.84
C LEU A 164 10.33 -12.02 12.70
N SER A 165 10.93 -11.00 13.29
CA SER A 165 10.52 -9.61 13.12
C SER A 165 11.68 -8.79 12.56
N THR A 166 11.46 -7.49 12.39
CA THR A 166 12.54 -6.55 12.03
C THR A 166 13.70 -6.51 13.05
N SER A 167 13.47 -6.95 14.27
CA SER A 167 14.49 -7.03 15.33
C SER A 167 15.16 -8.42 15.47
N GLY A 168 14.73 -9.42 14.70
CA GLY A 168 15.27 -10.78 14.75
C GLY A 168 14.25 -11.83 15.14
N LEU A 169 14.73 -12.94 15.69
CA LEU A 169 13.89 -14.09 16.11
C LEU A 169 12.92 -13.69 17.22
N VAL A 170 11.63 -13.98 17.00
CA VAL A 170 10.54 -13.76 17.96
C VAL A 170 10.10 -15.07 18.58
N GLY A 171 10.02 -16.12 17.77
CA GLY A 171 9.57 -17.44 18.21
C GLY A 171 10.02 -18.53 17.27
N GLN A 172 10.01 -19.74 17.81
CA GLN A 172 10.21 -20.96 17.04
C GLN A 172 9.27 -22.04 17.53
N GLY A 173 8.92 -22.96 16.65
CA GLY A 173 8.01 -24.05 16.95
C GLY A 173 8.22 -25.23 16.06
N GLU A 174 7.50 -26.30 16.36
CA GLU A 174 7.45 -27.49 15.54
C GLU A 174 5.98 -27.82 15.25
N SER A 175 5.69 -28.15 14.02
CA SER A 175 4.37 -28.62 13.62
C SER A 175 4.24 -30.14 13.85
N PRO A 176 3.05 -30.62 14.18
CA PRO A 176 2.83 -32.06 14.36
C PRO A 176 2.84 -32.87 13.05
N LEU A 177 2.73 -32.21 11.92
CA LEU A 177 2.68 -32.78 10.58
C LEU A 177 3.56 -31.95 9.62
N PRO A 178 3.95 -32.51 8.47
CA PRO A 178 4.77 -31.79 7.49
C PRO A 178 4.12 -30.50 7.01
N ILE A 179 4.90 -29.40 6.99
CA ILE A 179 4.48 -28.09 6.51
C ILE A 179 4.55 -28.07 4.97
N GLU A 180 3.47 -27.62 4.33
CA GLU A 180 3.44 -27.38 2.88
C GLU A 180 3.48 -25.89 2.52
N LYS A 181 2.82 -25.05 3.33
CA LYS A 181 2.70 -23.63 3.07
C LYS A 181 2.44 -22.84 4.35
N LEU A 182 2.84 -21.57 4.36
CA LEU A 182 2.65 -20.65 5.48
C LEU A 182 1.90 -19.39 5.03
N SER A 183 1.13 -18.80 5.95
CA SER A 183 0.61 -17.45 5.86
C SER A 183 0.75 -16.79 7.23
N ILE A 184 1.47 -15.66 7.31
CA ILE A 184 1.65 -14.90 8.55
C ILE A 184 0.83 -13.63 8.53
N SER A 185 0.26 -13.27 9.68
CA SER A 185 -0.43 -12.00 9.88
C SER A 185 0.54 -10.86 10.22
N GLY A 186 0.08 -9.62 10.11
CA GLY A 186 0.83 -8.44 10.56
C GLY A 186 1.05 -8.37 12.08
N LYS A 187 0.47 -9.29 12.85
CA LYS A 187 0.68 -9.46 14.30
C LYS A 187 1.58 -10.66 14.67
N GLY A 188 2.10 -11.37 13.65
CA GLY A 188 2.97 -12.51 13.84
C GLY A 188 2.26 -13.86 14.08
N VAL A 189 0.93 -13.92 13.99
CA VAL A 189 0.18 -15.18 14.02
C VAL A 189 0.39 -15.92 12.72
N VAL A 190 0.76 -17.20 12.79
CA VAL A 190 1.09 -18.02 11.62
C VAL A 190 0.02 -19.09 11.40
N TYR A 191 -0.48 -19.16 10.19
CA TYR A 191 -1.30 -20.24 9.68
C TYR A 191 -0.40 -21.16 8.84
N ALA A 192 -0.35 -22.43 9.19
CA ALA A 192 0.44 -23.43 8.49
C ALA A 192 -0.46 -24.49 7.85
N LEU A 193 -0.34 -24.68 6.55
CA LEU A 193 -0.92 -25.81 5.86
C LEU A 193 -0.03 -27.03 6.10
N LEU A 194 -0.61 -28.03 6.72
CA LEU A 194 0.02 -29.29 7.08
C LEU A 194 -0.62 -30.42 6.28
N SER A 195 0.20 -31.38 5.83
CA SER A 195 -0.27 -32.50 5.02
C SER A 195 -0.19 -33.82 5.78
N ASP A 196 -1.24 -34.60 5.69
CA ASP A 196 -1.32 -36.01 6.09
C ASP A 196 -1.79 -36.82 4.86
N LYS A 197 -1.86 -38.14 4.98
CA LYS A 197 -2.15 -39.08 3.86
C LYS A 197 -3.45 -38.72 3.12
N ASP A 198 -4.56 -38.55 3.86
CA ASP A 198 -5.88 -38.37 3.28
C ASP A 198 -6.56 -37.05 3.71
N SER A 199 -5.86 -36.25 4.50
CA SER A 199 -6.38 -35.03 5.08
C SER A 199 -5.32 -33.94 5.05
N THR A 200 -5.76 -32.70 5.03
CA THR A 200 -4.92 -31.52 5.27
C THR A 200 -5.43 -30.74 6.45
N TYR A 201 -4.53 -30.04 7.10
CA TYR A 201 -4.84 -29.22 8.27
C TYR A 201 -4.27 -27.83 8.07
N ILE A 202 -5.04 -26.79 8.34
CA ILE A 202 -4.51 -25.44 8.51
C ILE A 202 -4.50 -25.18 10.01
N THR A 203 -3.31 -25.20 10.61
CA THR A 203 -3.11 -25.04 12.05
C THR A 203 -2.56 -23.66 12.36
N VAL A 204 -2.96 -23.08 13.49
CA VAL A 204 -2.59 -21.73 13.91
C VAL A 204 -1.54 -21.76 14.99
N PHE A 205 -0.47 -21.00 14.78
CA PHE A 205 0.61 -20.81 15.76
C PHE A 205 0.66 -19.36 16.23
N SER A 206 0.94 -19.17 17.52
CA SER A 206 1.21 -17.84 18.08
C SER A 206 2.54 -17.29 17.55
N LYS A 207 2.78 -16.00 17.74
CA LYS A 207 4.06 -15.37 17.37
C LYS A 207 5.28 -15.93 18.12
N GLU A 208 5.06 -16.62 19.25
CA GLU A 208 6.11 -17.33 20.00
C GLU A 208 6.34 -18.76 19.47
N GLY A 209 5.59 -19.20 18.45
CA GLY A 209 5.71 -20.53 17.83
C GLY A 209 4.88 -21.62 18.53
N ARG A 210 3.99 -21.27 19.48
CA ARG A 210 3.13 -22.26 20.16
C ARG A 210 1.92 -22.58 19.28
N ASN A 211 1.61 -23.88 19.12
CA ASN A 211 0.34 -24.33 18.54
C ASN A 211 -0.82 -23.86 19.42
N LEU A 212 -1.82 -23.22 18.81
CA LEU A 212 -2.99 -22.70 19.52
C LEU A 212 -4.15 -23.70 19.57
N ASP A 213 -3.96 -24.90 19.02
CA ASP A 213 -5.00 -25.95 18.90
C ASP A 213 -6.28 -25.46 18.20
N ILE A 214 -6.10 -24.53 17.30
CA ILE A 214 -7.14 -23.94 16.45
C ILE A 214 -6.77 -24.23 15.01
N GLY A 215 -7.73 -24.62 14.20
CA GLY A 215 -7.46 -24.87 12.78
C GLY A 215 -8.66 -25.42 12.02
N ILE A 216 -8.39 -25.76 10.78
CA ILE A 216 -9.33 -26.33 9.83
C ILE A 216 -8.78 -27.70 9.44
N ARG A 217 -9.64 -28.69 9.44
CA ARG A 217 -9.37 -29.99 8.80
C ARG A 217 -10.15 -30.08 7.50
N SER A 218 -9.50 -30.52 6.42
CA SER A 218 -10.18 -30.85 5.18
C SER A 218 -9.78 -32.24 4.72
N VAL A 219 -10.79 -33.00 4.25
CA VAL A 219 -10.63 -34.35 3.71
C VAL A 219 -10.67 -34.26 2.19
N MET A 220 -9.64 -34.80 1.52
CA MET A 220 -9.48 -34.66 0.07
C MET A 220 -10.70 -35.17 -0.73
N SER A 221 -11.34 -36.25 -0.29
CA SER A 221 -12.51 -36.86 -0.97
C SER A 221 -13.79 -36.06 -0.86
N GLY A 222 -13.92 -35.15 0.13
CA GLY A 222 -15.15 -34.36 0.37
C GLY A 222 -14.92 -32.86 0.27
N ASP A 223 -13.95 -32.40 1.02
CA ASP A 223 -13.68 -30.97 1.11
C ASP A 223 -12.77 -30.42 0.00
N GLY A 224 -11.98 -31.29 -0.61
CA GLY A 224 -10.97 -30.95 -1.58
C GLY A 224 -9.64 -30.56 -0.92
N PHE A 225 -8.69 -30.16 -1.74
CA PHE A 225 -7.35 -29.77 -1.33
C PHE A 225 -7.19 -28.24 -1.28
N PRO A 226 -6.68 -27.67 -0.18
CA PRO A 226 -6.39 -26.23 -0.10
C PRO A 226 -5.21 -25.86 -1.01
N MET A 227 -5.49 -25.22 -2.13
CA MET A 227 -4.48 -24.80 -3.12
C MET A 227 -3.70 -23.58 -2.65
N ASP A 228 -4.41 -22.62 -2.06
CA ASP A 228 -3.85 -21.38 -1.55
C ASP A 228 -4.67 -20.84 -0.40
N PHE A 229 -4.03 -20.09 0.50
CA PHE A 229 -4.70 -19.41 1.59
C PHE A 229 -3.93 -18.14 2.02
N SER A 230 -4.66 -17.21 2.61
CA SER A 230 -4.11 -15.97 3.12
C SER A 230 -4.86 -15.54 4.37
N THR A 231 -4.13 -15.07 5.39
CA THR A 231 -4.72 -14.46 6.57
C THR A 231 -4.81 -12.95 6.43
N SER A 232 -5.81 -12.34 7.09
CA SER A 232 -5.92 -10.89 7.26
C SER A 232 -4.73 -10.34 8.07
N LYS A 233 -4.51 -9.04 8.03
CA LYS A 233 -3.38 -8.41 8.76
C LYS A 233 -3.49 -8.54 10.27
N ASP A 234 -4.70 -8.53 10.82
CA ASP A 234 -4.95 -8.76 12.25
C ASP A 234 -4.85 -10.25 12.65
N GLY A 235 -4.86 -11.17 11.67
CA GLY A 235 -4.80 -12.61 11.90
C GLY A 235 -6.12 -13.22 12.35
N GLU A 236 -7.24 -12.51 12.23
CA GLU A 236 -8.56 -13.01 12.65
C GLU A 236 -9.32 -13.73 11.55
N GLU A 237 -9.06 -13.37 10.29
CA GLU A 237 -9.73 -13.95 9.12
C GLU A 237 -8.76 -14.76 8.28
N LEU A 238 -9.29 -15.81 7.67
CA LEU A 238 -8.57 -16.68 6.74
C LEU A 238 -9.40 -16.89 5.49
N LEU A 239 -8.80 -16.67 4.35
CA LEU A 239 -9.34 -16.95 3.03
C LEU A 239 -8.64 -18.18 2.46
N VAL A 240 -9.40 -19.19 2.08
CA VAL A 240 -8.87 -20.46 1.54
C VAL A 240 -9.51 -20.74 0.19
N ALA A 241 -8.69 -21.07 -0.79
CA ALA A 241 -9.12 -21.63 -2.06
C ALA A 241 -8.94 -23.16 -2.06
N PHE A 242 -10.00 -23.87 -2.27
CA PHE A 242 -9.99 -25.33 -2.40
C PHE A 242 -10.16 -25.74 -3.86
N SER A 243 -9.46 -26.80 -4.26
CA SER A 243 -9.75 -27.54 -5.49
C SER A 243 -10.29 -28.93 -5.16
N TYR A 244 -11.34 -29.34 -5.85
CA TYR A 244 -11.98 -30.62 -5.65
C TYR A 244 -12.44 -31.23 -6.97
N LEU A 245 -12.66 -32.52 -7.00
CA LEU A 245 -13.21 -33.24 -8.15
C LEU A 245 -14.70 -33.49 -7.95
N GLU A 246 -15.51 -33.02 -8.91
CA GLU A 246 -16.90 -33.33 -8.98
C GLU A 246 -17.25 -33.91 -10.35
N GLN A 247 -17.74 -35.13 -10.38
CA GLN A 247 -18.02 -35.86 -11.64
C GLN A 247 -16.82 -35.86 -12.61
N SER A 248 -15.61 -36.08 -12.07
CA SER A 248 -14.33 -36.06 -12.81
C SER A 248 -13.93 -34.69 -13.39
N VAL A 249 -14.59 -33.61 -13.03
CA VAL A 249 -14.23 -32.25 -13.41
C VAL A 249 -13.58 -31.56 -12.22
N LEU A 250 -12.41 -30.96 -12.46
CA LEU A 250 -11.72 -30.14 -11.45
C LEU A 250 -12.47 -28.82 -11.28
N LYS A 251 -12.86 -28.53 -10.07
CA LYS A 251 -13.56 -27.32 -9.67
C LYS A 251 -12.82 -26.61 -8.54
N SER A 252 -13.13 -25.34 -8.34
CA SER A 252 -12.63 -24.57 -7.20
C SER A 252 -13.78 -23.97 -6.40
N ARG A 253 -13.54 -23.81 -5.10
CA ARG A 253 -14.38 -23.01 -4.20
C ARG A 253 -13.50 -22.16 -3.31
N VAL A 254 -14.03 -21.03 -2.88
CA VAL A 254 -13.35 -20.09 -1.99
C VAL A 254 -14.16 -19.95 -0.71
N VAL A 255 -13.50 -20.09 0.44
CA VAL A 255 -14.14 -20.09 1.75
C VAL A 255 -13.46 -19.08 2.65
N PHE A 256 -14.25 -18.28 3.33
CA PHE A 256 -13.83 -17.34 4.35
C PHE A 256 -14.13 -17.88 5.74
N TYR A 257 -13.12 -17.86 6.59
CA TYR A 257 -13.21 -18.25 8.00
C TYR A 257 -12.93 -17.05 8.89
N ASN A 258 -13.55 -17.00 10.05
CA ASN A 258 -13.28 -15.98 11.06
C ASN A 258 -12.95 -16.65 12.39
N PHE A 259 -11.73 -16.47 12.90
CA PHE A 259 -11.22 -17.08 14.13
C PHE A 259 -11.44 -16.23 15.38
N SER A 260 -12.02 -15.04 15.24
CA SER A 260 -12.43 -14.21 16.38
C SER A 260 -13.68 -14.76 17.08
N SER A 261 -14.13 -14.06 18.11
CA SER A 261 -15.40 -14.36 18.78
C SER A 261 -16.61 -14.26 17.84
N LEU A 262 -16.55 -13.40 16.82
CA LEU A 262 -17.63 -13.26 15.83
C LEU A 262 -17.83 -14.56 15.03
N GLY A 263 -16.77 -15.13 14.50
CA GLY A 263 -16.85 -16.38 13.75
C GLY A 263 -17.27 -17.57 14.63
N LYS A 264 -16.85 -17.59 15.91
CA LYS A 264 -17.29 -18.59 16.87
C LYS A 264 -18.81 -18.54 17.08
N ASN A 265 -19.40 -17.36 17.03
CA ASN A 265 -20.86 -17.18 17.18
C ASN A 265 -21.64 -17.58 15.93
N VAL A 266 -21.00 -17.56 14.73
CA VAL A 266 -21.64 -18.01 13.48
C VAL A 266 -21.75 -19.53 13.45
N GLY A 267 -20.68 -20.26 13.81
CA GLY A 267 -20.68 -21.72 13.82
C GLY A 267 -19.39 -22.30 14.38
N ALA A 268 -19.42 -23.58 14.71
CA ALA A 268 -18.26 -24.30 15.23
C ALA A 268 -17.14 -24.43 14.20
N ASP A 269 -17.48 -24.49 12.91
CA ASP A 269 -16.57 -24.54 11.77
C ASP A 269 -15.97 -23.18 11.40
N ARG A 270 -16.49 -22.08 12.03
CA ARG A 270 -16.06 -20.69 11.83
C ARG A 270 -16.16 -20.19 10.39
N VAL A 271 -16.90 -20.86 9.52
CA VAL A 271 -17.18 -20.44 8.15
C VAL A 271 -18.12 -19.23 8.17
N VAL A 272 -17.71 -18.14 7.58
CA VAL A 272 -18.49 -16.90 7.46
C VAL A 272 -18.95 -16.61 6.04
N GLY A 273 -18.40 -17.32 5.04
CA GLY A 273 -18.82 -17.22 3.64
C GLY A 273 -18.18 -18.28 2.76
N GLY A 274 -18.92 -18.73 1.77
CA GLY A 274 -18.47 -19.70 0.78
C GLY A 274 -18.94 -19.32 -0.62
N PHE A 275 -18.03 -19.38 -1.59
CA PHE A 275 -18.27 -19.01 -2.99
C PHE A 275 -17.85 -20.18 -3.87
N THR A 276 -18.84 -20.92 -4.38
CA THR A 276 -18.64 -22.07 -5.25
C THR A 276 -19.06 -21.74 -6.69
N ASP A 277 -20.24 -21.17 -6.87
CA ASP A 277 -20.79 -20.86 -8.20
C ASP A 277 -19.98 -19.80 -8.94
N ASN A 278 -19.44 -18.82 -8.21
CA ASN A 278 -18.56 -17.78 -8.75
C ASN A 278 -17.30 -18.36 -9.41
N PHE A 279 -16.88 -19.56 -9.00
CA PHE A 279 -15.67 -20.22 -9.48
C PHE A 279 -15.95 -21.54 -10.23
N SER A 280 -17.20 -21.76 -10.65
CA SER A 280 -17.56 -22.91 -11.47
C SER A 280 -16.80 -22.88 -12.80
N GLY A 281 -16.10 -23.98 -13.11
CA GLY A 281 -15.24 -24.10 -14.29
C GLY A 281 -13.96 -23.23 -14.27
N LYS A 282 -13.63 -22.60 -13.13
CA LYS A 282 -12.41 -21.83 -12.92
C LYS A 282 -11.47 -22.57 -11.99
N ILE A 283 -10.17 -22.39 -12.21
CA ILE A 283 -9.11 -22.91 -11.33
C ILE A 283 -8.50 -21.73 -10.60
N VAL A 284 -8.70 -21.68 -9.28
CA VAL A 284 -8.13 -20.66 -8.42
C VAL A 284 -6.67 -21.01 -8.12
N GLY A 285 -5.75 -20.10 -8.45
CA GLY A 285 -4.32 -20.28 -8.23
C GLY A 285 -3.73 -19.44 -7.11
N ARG A 286 -4.37 -18.31 -6.76
CA ARG A 286 -3.88 -17.41 -5.72
C ARG A 286 -5.03 -16.73 -5.00
N VAL A 287 -4.89 -16.60 -3.67
CA VAL A 287 -5.75 -15.74 -2.83
C VAL A 287 -4.88 -14.87 -1.92
N HIS A 288 -5.34 -13.66 -1.61
CA HIS A 288 -4.58 -12.79 -0.71
C HIS A 288 -5.47 -11.71 -0.07
N PHE A 289 -5.25 -11.45 1.21
CA PHE A 289 -5.77 -10.28 1.92
C PHE A 289 -4.82 -9.10 1.76
N PHE A 290 -5.28 -8.01 1.17
CA PHE A 290 -4.56 -6.74 1.15
C PHE A 290 -4.53 -6.07 2.52
N THR A 291 -5.68 -6.12 3.20
CA THR A 291 -5.94 -5.50 4.50
C THR A 291 -6.80 -6.44 5.35
N ASN A 292 -7.40 -5.93 6.43
CA ASN A 292 -8.40 -6.67 7.21
C ASN A 292 -9.78 -6.73 6.53
N GLU A 293 -9.99 -5.95 5.46
CA GLU A 293 -11.31 -5.80 4.85
C GLU A 293 -11.34 -6.10 3.35
N GLU A 294 -10.20 -6.09 2.68
CA GLU A 294 -10.13 -6.29 1.24
C GLU A 294 -9.21 -7.45 0.90
N SER A 295 -9.67 -8.28 -0.03
CA SER A 295 -8.92 -9.43 -0.53
C SER A 295 -9.17 -9.65 -2.03
N PHE A 296 -8.32 -10.45 -2.65
CA PHE A 296 -8.54 -10.90 -4.03
C PHE A 296 -8.38 -12.40 -4.17
N VAL A 297 -8.98 -12.89 -5.23
CA VAL A 297 -8.87 -14.26 -5.73
C VAL A 297 -8.46 -14.18 -7.20
N ALA A 298 -7.35 -14.82 -7.56
CA ALA A 298 -6.92 -14.93 -8.94
C ALA A 298 -7.13 -16.36 -9.46
N TYR A 299 -7.73 -16.45 -10.62
CA TYR A 299 -8.05 -17.72 -11.28
C TYR A 299 -7.65 -17.66 -12.77
N ASN A 300 -7.70 -18.79 -13.44
CA ASN A 300 -7.45 -18.85 -14.87
C ASN A 300 -8.42 -17.95 -15.64
N GLY A 301 -7.89 -16.86 -16.23
CA GLY A 301 -8.66 -15.90 -17.01
C GLY A 301 -9.28 -14.74 -16.23
N GLY A 302 -8.97 -14.55 -14.92
CA GLY A 302 -9.50 -13.39 -14.21
C GLY A 302 -9.15 -13.23 -12.75
N LEU A 303 -9.76 -12.20 -12.18
CA LEU A 303 -9.63 -11.80 -10.78
C LEU A 303 -11.01 -11.55 -10.19
N SER A 304 -11.18 -11.85 -8.91
CA SER A 304 -12.32 -11.42 -8.10
C SER A 304 -11.84 -10.67 -6.87
N PHE A 305 -12.48 -9.56 -6.55
CA PHE A 305 -12.17 -8.71 -5.39
C PHE A 305 -13.30 -8.78 -4.38
N PHE A 306 -12.93 -8.99 -3.12
CA PHE A 306 -13.86 -9.19 -2.02
C PHE A 306 -13.71 -8.13 -0.95
N SER A 307 -14.80 -7.88 -0.23
CA SER A 307 -14.83 -7.10 1.00
C SER A 307 -15.32 -7.96 2.16
N THR A 308 -14.59 -7.90 3.27
CA THR A 308 -14.98 -8.48 4.57
C THR A 308 -15.23 -7.38 5.61
N ARG A 309 -15.69 -6.19 5.16
CA ARG A 309 -16.09 -5.11 6.08
C ARG A 309 -17.13 -5.59 7.08
N VAL A 310 -18.08 -6.41 6.63
CA VAL A 310 -18.96 -7.20 7.50
C VAL A 310 -18.29 -8.54 7.75
N LYS A 311 -17.64 -8.70 8.90
CA LYS A 311 -16.78 -9.84 9.27
C LYS A 311 -17.44 -11.22 9.22
N THR A 312 -18.77 -11.25 9.23
CA THR A 312 -19.58 -12.47 9.16
C THR A 312 -20.29 -12.67 7.83
N SER A 313 -20.08 -11.77 6.86
CA SER A 313 -20.71 -11.83 5.54
C SER A 313 -19.78 -11.20 4.49
N PRO A 314 -18.75 -11.91 4.03
CA PRO A 314 -17.91 -11.48 2.94
C PRO A 314 -18.71 -11.32 1.64
N GLU A 315 -18.38 -10.32 0.85
CA GLU A 315 -19.05 -10.01 -0.42
C GLU A 315 -18.05 -9.91 -1.57
N GLU A 316 -18.38 -10.50 -2.71
CA GLU A 316 -17.70 -10.24 -3.97
C GLU A 316 -18.10 -8.84 -4.48
N LYS A 317 -17.13 -7.92 -4.53
CA LYS A 317 -17.37 -6.54 -4.97
C LYS A 317 -17.20 -6.36 -6.45
N LYS A 318 -16.27 -7.09 -7.06
CA LYS A 318 -15.96 -6.94 -8.47
C LYS A 318 -15.29 -8.19 -9.02
N GLN A 319 -15.65 -8.53 -10.25
CA GLN A 319 -14.98 -9.54 -11.06
C GLN A 319 -14.40 -8.89 -12.31
N GLU A 320 -13.15 -9.22 -12.65
CA GLU A 320 -12.42 -8.70 -13.79
C GLU A 320 -11.89 -9.85 -14.65
N GLY A 321 -12.28 -9.87 -15.92
CA GLY A 321 -11.70 -10.77 -16.91
C GLY A 321 -10.32 -10.31 -17.36
N ILE A 322 -9.39 -11.22 -17.51
CA ILE A 322 -8.03 -10.96 -18.03
C ILE A 322 -7.89 -11.70 -19.37
N GLU A 323 -7.65 -10.94 -20.43
CA GLU A 323 -7.33 -11.53 -21.72
C GLU A 323 -5.94 -12.18 -21.69
N GLY A 324 -5.82 -13.37 -22.29
CA GLY A 324 -4.60 -14.15 -22.32
C GLY A 324 -4.38 -14.99 -21.06
N THR A 325 -3.17 -15.54 -20.92
CA THR A 325 -2.79 -16.38 -19.79
C THR A 325 -2.07 -15.59 -18.73
N ILE A 326 -2.59 -15.56 -17.51
CA ILE A 326 -1.90 -14.95 -16.37
C ILE A 326 -0.61 -15.73 -16.10
N ARG A 327 0.55 -15.08 -16.23
CA ARG A 327 1.87 -15.66 -15.98
C ARG A 327 2.42 -15.30 -14.62
N MET A 328 2.23 -14.04 -14.21
CA MET A 328 2.74 -13.55 -12.94
C MET A 328 1.70 -12.62 -12.30
N ILE A 329 1.68 -12.67 -10.97
CA ILE A 329 0.93 -11.76 -10.13
C ILE A 329 1.87 -11.29 -9.03
N CYS A 330 1.95 -9.98 -8.80
CA CYS A 330 2.56 -9.42 -7.62
C CYS A 330 1.64 -8.39 -6.98
N TYR A 331 1.75 -8.22 -5.68
CA TYR A 331 0.84 -7.37 -4.90
C TYR A 331 1.55 -6.77 -3.69
N ASN A 332 0.98 -5.70 -3.21
CA ASN A 332 1.25 -5.12 -1.90
C ASN A 332 -0.08 -4.77 -1.21
N ASP A 333 -0.05 -4.04 -0.12
CA ASP A 333 -1.25 -3.70 0.68
C ASP A 333 -2.31 -2.87 -0.07
N SER A 334 -2.00 -2.32 -1.24
CA SER A 334 -2.86 -1.37 -1.96
C SER A 334 -3.08 -1.70 -3.42
N TYR A 335 -2.20 -2.49 -4.03
CA TYR A 335 -2.17 -2.72 -5.46
C TYR A 335 -1.91 -4.17 -5.81
N LEU A 336 -2.45 -4.59 -6.96
CA LEU A 336 -2.23 -5.86 -7.61
C LEU A 336 -1.78 -5.62 -9.05
N ALA A 337 -0.61 -6.10 -9.43
CA ALA A 337 -0.17 -6.13 -10.82
C ALA A 337 -0.28 -7.53 -11.39
N VAL A 338 -0.69 -7.59 -12.65
CA VAL A 338 -0.81 -8.83 -13.43
C VAL A 338 0.03 -8.71 -14.70
N PHE A 339 0.81 -9.71 -14.95
CA PHE A 339 1.49 -9.90 -16.22
C PHE A 339 0.84 -11.07 -16.96
N ALA A 340 0.25 -10.79 -18.10
CA ALA A 340 -0.46 -11.77 -18.93
C ALA A 340 0.24 -11.98 -20.27
N ASP A 341 0.24 -13.22 -20.73
CA ASP A 341 0.74 -13.65 -22.04
C ASP A 341 -0.42 -13.71 -23.02
N ASN A 342 -0.37 -12.90 -24.04
CA ASN A 342 -1.39 -12.78 -25.08
C ASN A 342 -0.86 -13.23 -26.46
N THR A 343 0.24 -13.97 -26.49
CA THR A 343 0.90 -14.36 -27.76
C THR A 343 0.04 -15.18 -28.69
N LYS A 344 -0.95 -15.92 -28.16
CA LYS A 344 -1.86 -16.76 -28.97
C LYS A 344 -2.88 -15.92 -29.72
N ASP A 345 -3.24 -14.75 -29.20
CA ASP A 345 -4.28 -13.85 -29.72
C ASP A 345 -3.68 -12.52 -30.22
N ALA A 346 -2.35 -12.45 -30.36
CA ALA A 346 -1.67 -11.22 -30.76
C ALA A 346 -2.01 -10.84 -32.20
N ASP A 347 -2.82 -9.82 -32.37
CA ASP A 347 -2.88 -9.07 -33.62
C ASP A 347 -1.48 -8.55 -33.96
N LYS A 348 -1.05 -8.75 -35.19
CA LYS A 348 0.25 -8.29 -35.71
C LYS A 348 0.39 -6.77 -35.43
N GLY A 349 1.23 -6.43 -34.44
CA GLY A 349 1.49 -5.03 -34.06
C GLY A 349 1.13 -4.66 -32.61
N LYS A 350 0.37 -5.47 -31.88
CA LYS A 350 0.19 -5.29 -30.41
C LYS A 350 1.22 -6.16 -29.68
N GLY A 351 1.81 -5.66 -28.60
CA GLY A 351 2.79 -6.39 -27.80
C GLY A 351 2.27 -7.77 -27.37
N ASN A 352 3.15 -8.76 -27.33
CA ASN A 352 2.80 -10.15 -27.00
C ASN A 352 2.38 -10.34 -25.54
N TYR A 353 2.61 -9.34 -24.69
CA TYR A 353 2.32 -9.39 -23.27
C TYR A 353 1.50 -8.18 -22.86
N ARG A 354 0.79 -8.32 -21.74
CA ARG A 354 0.03 -7.22 -21.12
C ARG A 354 0.46 -7.04 -19.69
N LEU A 355 0.63 -5.80 -19.29
CA LEU A 355 0.84 -5.40 -17.90
C LEU A 355 -0.39 -4.63 -17.43
N LEU A 356 -1.01 -5.12 -16.35
CA LEU A 356 -2.20 -4.51 -15.76
C LEU A 356 -1.90 -4.15 -14.30
N LEU A 357 -2.54 -3.08 -13.83
CA LEU A 357 -2.48 -2.68 -12.44
C LEU A 357 -3.88 -2.40 -11.91
N PHE A 358 -4.17 -2.94 -10.75
CA PHE A 358 -5.43 -2.76 -10.03
C PHE A 358 -5.18 -2.19 -8.64
N ARG A 359 -6.11 -1.41 -8.14
CA ARG A 359 -6.23 -1.09 -6.72
C ARG A 359 -6.82 -2.29 -5.97
N LYS A 360 -6.62 -2.34 -4.66
CA LYS A 360 -7.26 -3.34 -3.77
C LYS A 360 -8.80 -3.35 -3.85
N SER A 361 -9.42 -2.25 -4.30
CA SER A 361 -10.85 -2.16 -4.57
C SER A 361 -11.31 -2.86 -5.86
N GLY A 362 -10.38 -3.34 -6.68
CA GLY A 362 -10.66 -3.88 -8.02
C GLY A 362 -10.72 -2.81 -9.12
N GLU A 363 -10.47 -1.53 -8.81
CA GLU A 363 -10.34 -0.49 -9.83
C GLU A 363 -9.09 -0.74 -10.68
N ARG A 364 -9.27 -0.88 -11.99
CA ARG A 364 -8.18 -1.02 -12.95
C ARG A 364 -7.58 0.35 -13.28
N LEU A 365 -6.31 0.56 -12.90
CA LEU A 365 -5.59 1.80 -13.15
C LEU A 365 -5.06 1.89 -14.58
N PHE A 366 -4.54 0.79 -15.08
CA PHE A 366 -4.15 0.69 -16.48
C PHE A 366 -4.13 -0.77 -16.96
N ASP A 367 -4.10 -0.91 -18.28
CA ASP A 367 -3.92 -2.13 -19.03
C ASP A 367 -3.12 -1.78 -20.29
N LYS A 368 -1.88 -2.21 -20.36
CA LYS A 368 -0.93 -1.81 -21.40
C LYS A 368 -0.30 -3.02 -22.08
N PRO A 369 -0.27 -3.03 -23.43
CA PRO A 369 0.56 -3.96 -24.15
C PRO A 369 2.04 -3.62 -23.94
N ILE A 370 2.84 -4.64 -23.72
CA ILE A 370 4.29 -4.55 -23.58
C ILE A 370 4.97 -5.65 -24.40
N SER A 371 6.19 -5.40 -24.83
CA SER A 371 7.01 -6.37 -25.60
C SER A 371 8.06 -7.07 -24.76
N TYR A 372 8.32 -6.60 -23.55
CA TYR A 372 9.35 -7.16 -22.66
C TYR A 372 8.83 -8.41 -21.96
N MET A 373 9.55 -9.50 -22.11
CA MET A 373 9.29 -10.75 -21.40
C MET A 373 10.04 -10.74 -20.08
N GLY A 374 9.36 -10.42 -18.99
CA GLY A 374 9.91 -10.57 -17.63
C GLY A 374 9.68 -11.99 -17.11
N SER A 375 10.61 -12.52 -16.33
CA SER A 375 10.44 -13.78 -15.58
C SER A 375 10.07 -13.54 -14.12
N LYS A 376 10.27 -12.33 -13.62
CA LYS A 376 9.94 -11.90 -12.26
C LYS A 376 9.28 -10.51 -12.29
N MET A 377 8.41 -10.27 -11.34
CA MET A 377 7.68 -9.01 -11.20
C MET A 377 7.57 -8.63 -9.74
N GLU A 378 7.72 -7.32 -9.44
CA GLU A 378 7.62 -6.77 -8.08
C GLU A 378 6.89 -5.43 -8.12
N ILE A 379 6.06 -5.14 -7.09
CA ILE A 379 5.54 -3.81 -6.81
C ILE A 379 6.23 -3.26 -5.57
N SER A 380 6.92 -2.14 -5.72
CA SER A 380 7.56 -1.47 -4.58
C SER A 380 7.50 0.05 -4.73
N GLY A 381 7.04 0.74 -3.68
CA GLY A 381 6.71 2.15 -3.76
C GLY A 381 5.61 2.42 -4.77
N ASP A 382 5.83 3.35 -5.69
CA ASP A 382 4.93 3.73 -6.78
C ASP A 382 5.35 3.17 -8.15
N LYS A 383 6.10 2.05 -8.15
CA LYS A 383 6.67 1.44 -9.35
C LYS A 383 6.37 -0.05 -9.45
N ILE A 384 6.33 -0.52 -10.70
CA ILE A 384 6.31 -1.93 -11.05
C ILE A 384 7.63 -2.25 -11.72
N PHE A 385 8.27 -3.31 -11.28
CA PHE A 385 9.51 -3.83 -11.79
C PHE A 385 9.27 -5.15 -12.50
N LEU A 386 9.65 -5.22 -13.77
CA LEU A 386 9.73 -6.46 -14.53
C LEU A 386 11.20 -6.75 -14.78
N TYR A 387 11.67 -7.96 -14.48
CA TYR A 387 13.07 -8.31 -14.65
C TYR A 387 13.26 -9.78 -14.98
N GLN A 388 14.39 -10.05 -15.63
CA GLN A 388 14.89 -11.39 -15.91
C GLN A 388 16.40 -11.34 -16.05
N GLU A 389 17.09 -12.33 -15.52
CA GLU A 389 18.56 -12.47 -15.63
C GLU A 389 19.30 -11.13 -15.43
N LYS A 390 19.77 -10.51 -16.52
CA LYS A 390 20.60 -9.29 -16.52
C LYS A 390 19.86 -8.05 -16.99
N THR A 391 18.54 -8.11 -17.19
CA THR A 391 17.76 -6.98 -17.70
C THR A 391 16.56 -6.67 -16.81
N TYR A 392 16.17 -5.41 -16.73
CA TYR A 392 14.99 -4.99 -15.99
C TYR A 392 14.34 -3.75 -16.58
N GLN A 393 13.04 -3.66 -16.39
CA GLN A 393 12.23 -2.50 -16.77
C GLN A 393 11.47 -1.97 -15.56
N VAL A 394 11.39 -0.64 -15.45
CA VAL A 394 10.70 0.08 -14.38
C VAL A 394 9.52 0.82 -14.98
N TYR A 395 8.33 0.51 -14.51
CA TYR A 395 7.09 1.16 -14.92
C TYR A 395 6.51 1.99 -13.77
N ASP A 396 5.89 3.12 -14.09
CA ASP A 396 5.08 3.86 -13.12
C ASP A 396 3.63 3.34 -13.08
N PHE A 397 2.84 3.81 -12.13
CA PHE A 397 1.44 3.41 -11.96
C PHE A 397 0.46 3.98 -13.02
N SER A 398 0.98 4.68 -14.03
CA SER A 398 0.26 4.98 -15.26
C SER A 398 0.59 4.02 -16.41
N GLY A 399 1.42 3.00 -16.14
CA GLY A 399 1.88 2.02 -17.11
C GLY A 399 2.94 2.55 -18.09
N ARG A 400 3.64 3.64 -17.74
CA ARG A 400 4.72 4.20 -18.59
C ARG A 400 6.05 3.58 -18.21
N LEU A 401 6.82 3.19 -19.22
CA LEU A 401 8.20 2.77 -19.03
C LEU A 401 9.07 3.98 -18.64
N ARG A 402 9.63 3.92 -17.43
CA ARG A 402 10.48 4.98 -16.84
C ARG A 402 11.96 4.71 -17.03
N TYR A 403 12.36 3.44 -17.01
CA TYR A 403 13.75 3.02 -17.16
C TYR A 403 13.83 1.63 -17.77
N ASN A 404 14.85 1.42 -18.60
CA ASN A 404 15.25 0.11 -19.13
C ASN A 404 16.73 -0.08 -18.77
N GLY A 405 17.01 -1.03 -17.90
CA GLY A 405 18.33 -1.26 -17.33
C GLY A 405 18.90 -2.61 -17.66
N THR A 406 20.23 -2.65 -17.61
CA THR A 406 21.03 -3.88 -17.72
C THR A 406 21.99 -3.98 -16.54
N THR A 407 22.34 -5.19 -16.15
CA THR A 407 23.32 -5.49 -15.11
C THR A 407 24.41 -6.40 -15.65
N GLU A 408 25.59 -6.37 -15.04
CA GLU A 408 26.70 -7.28 -15.41
C GLU A 408 26.44 -8.70 -14.88
N ASP A 409 25.93 -8.78 -13.63
CA ASP A 409 25.62 -10.03 -12.95
C ASP A 409 24.12 -10.37 -13.05
N SER A 410 23.76 -11.63 -12.82
CA SER A 410 22.37 -12.08 -12.80
C SER A 410 21.61 -11.46 -11.62
N LEU A 411 20.50 -10.78 -11.92
CA LEU A 411 19.65 -10.10 -10.96
C LEU A 411 18.67 -11.10 -10.33
N TYR A 412 18.75 -11.30 -9.03
CA TYR A 412 17.89 -12.20 -8.29
C TYR A 412 16.64 -11.54 -7.78
N TYR A 413 16.78 -10.28 -7.33
CA TYR A 413 15.67 -9.49 -6.81
C TYR A 413 15.91 -8.00 -7.01
N LEU A 414 14.83 -7.23 -7.07
CA LEU A 414 14.86 -5.79 -7.31
C LEU A 414 13.65 -5.14 -6.64
N ARG A 415 13.92 -4.07 -5.87
CA ARG A 415 12.85 -3.25 -5.26
C ARG A 415 13.22 -1.77 -5.23
N SER A 416 12.22 -0.91 -4.95
CA SER A 416 12.48 0.49 -4.60
C SER A 416 13.17 0.58 -3.23
N ALA A 417 14.19 1.43 -3.12
CA ALA A 417 14.90 1.70 -1.87
C ALA A 417 14.42 2.98 -1.17
N SER A 418 13.50 3.73 -1.79
CA SER A 418 12.95 4.96 -1.20
C SER A 418 11.51 5.17 -1.66
N ASP A 419 10.68 5.70 -0.76
CA ASP A 419 9.27 5.93 -1.00
C ASP A 419 9.01 7.16 -1.87
N PHE A 420 9.89 8.16 -1.82
CA PHE A 420 9.77 9.39 -2.60
C PHE A 420 11.14 10.03 -2.89
N ASN A 421 11.40 10.33 -4.18
CA ASN A 421 12.59 11.09 -4.62
C ASN A 421 12.24 12.13 -5.70
N LEU A 422 12.50 13.39 -5.40
CA LEU A 422 12.54 14.45 -6.41
C LEU A 422 13.75 14.23 -7.32
N GLY A 423 13.49 13.87 -8.58
CA GLY A 423 14.54 13.79 -9.61
C GLY A 423 15.16 12.43 -9.88
N GLY A 424 14.58 11.34 -9.35
CA GLY A 424 15.07 9.99 -9.63
C GLY A 424 14.37 8.93 -8.78
N THR A 425 14.80 7.68 -8.91
CA THR A 425 14.34 6.57 -8.06
C THR A 425 15.55 5.80 -7.56
N GLU A 426 15.56 5.45 -6.29
CA GLU A 426 16.60 4.59 -5.75
C GLU A 426 16.12 3.14 -5.68
N LEU A 427 16.97 2.24 -6.12
CA LEU A 427 16.68 0.82 -6.22
C LEU A 427 17.67 0.02 -5.36
N MET A 428 17.20 -1.06 -4.80
CA MET A 428 18.05 -2.15 -4.30
C MET A 428 18.07 -3.26 -5.33
N LEU A 429 19.23 -3.55 -5.83
CA LEU A 429 19.53 -4.66 -6.76
C LEU A 429 20.21 -5.77 -5.97
N CYS A 430 19.62 -6.95 -5.94
CA CYS A 430 20.13 -8.10 -5.22
C CYS A 430 20.69 -9.12 -6.20
N PHE A 431 21.97 -9.45 -6.01
CA PHE A 431 22.74 -10.40 -6.80
C PHE A 431 23.14 -11.60 -5.93
N PRO A 432 23.68 -12.68 -6.50
CA PRO A 432 24.08 -13.85 -5.71
C PRO A 432 25.03 -13.54 -4.54
N ASN A 433 25.98 -12.64 -4.75
CA ASN A 433 27.08 -12.34 -3.83
C ASN A 433 27.10 -10.91 -3.29
N LYS A 434 26.16 -10.05 -3.69
CA LYS A 434 26.10 -8.64 -3.27
C LYS A 434 24.69 -8.07 -3.36
N VAL A 435 24.46 -7.00 -2.60
CA VAL A 435 23.32 -6.10 -2.76
C VAL A 435 23.86 -4.71 -3.04
N GLU A 436 23.32 -4.06 -4.04
CA GLU A 436 23.68 -2.70 -4.44
C GLU A 436 22.50 -1.75 -4.29
N ARG A 437 22.75 -0.56 -3.78
CA ARG A 437 21.80 0.54 -3.90
C ARG A 437 22.25 1.45 -5.01
N VAL A 438 21.37 1.63 -5.98
CA VAL A 438 21.62 2.48 -7.14
C VAL A 438 20.56 3.55 -7.24
N ARG A 439 20.92 4.69 -7.85
CA ARG A 439 19.99 5.75 -8.20
C ARG A 439 19.86 5.84 -9.71
N ILE A 440 18.64 5.78 -10.21
CA ILE A 440 18.29 6.08 -11.60
C ILE A 440 17.68 7.47 -11.70
N GLN A 441 18.14 8.27 -12.67
CA GLN A 441 17.72 9.67 -12.83
C GLN A 441 17.77 10.14 -14.29
#